data_242cf25265dbb1038e07bf2d7fd816dc
#
_entry.id   242cf25265dbb1038e07bf2d7fd816dc
#
_cell.length_a   1.000
_cell.length_b   1.000
_cell.length_c   1.000
_cell.angle_alpha   90.00
_cell.angle_beta   90.00
_cell.angle_gamma   90.00
#
_symmetry.space_group_name_H-M   'P 1'
#
loop_
_entity.id
_entity.type
_entity.pdbx_description
1 polymer ?
#
loop_
_entity_poly.entity_id
_entity_poly.type
_entity_poly.pdbx_seq_one_letter_code
_entity_poly.pdbx_strand_id
1 'polypeptide(L)'
;MQKIPITEARNNFMKLPYQVAKHEILAVTKRNKEVMAVMSWELYEGLLETLEVLSDPKLMNHLKKGIDDVKAGRTHSLSEAYERLGF
;
A
#
# COMPACT_ATOMS: atom_id res chain seq x y z
N MET A 1 3.52 -13.08 8.19
CA MET A 1 3.51 -12.24 6.97
C MET A 1 4.02 -13.05 5.81
N GLN A 2 3.28 -13.10 4.72
CA GLN A 2 3.74 -13.75 3.50
C GLN A 2 4.74 -12.87 2.77
N LYS A 3 5.67 -13.50 2.09
CA LYS A 3 6.66 -12.81 1.27
C LYS A 3 6.66 -13.41 -0.13
N ILE A 4 6.69 -12.55 -1.14
CA ILE A 4 6.84 -13.01 -2.53
C ILE A 4 7.89 -12.17 -3.26
N PRO A 5 8.64 -12.77 -4.19
CA PRO A 5 9.55 -12.01 -5.04
C PRO A 5 8.80 -11.00 -5.92
N ILE A 6 9.43 -9.88 -6.23
CA ILE A 6 8.81 -8.84 -7.06
C ILE A 6 8.43 -9.34 -8.46
N THR A 7 9.19 -10.28 -9.00
CA THR A 7 8.87 -10.89 -10.30
C THR A 7 7.58 -11.68 -10.25
N GLU A 8 7.36 -12.42 -9.16
CA GLU A 8 6.12 -13.17 -8.96
C GLU A 8 4.94 -12.21 -8.72
N ALA A 9 5.14 -11.16 -7.93
CA ALA A 9 4.12 -10.14 -7.74
C ALA A 9 3.72 -9.49 -9.06
N ARG A 10 4.69 -9.17 -9.91
CA ARG A 10 4.42 -8.60 -11.23
C ARG A 10 3.61 -9.56 -12.10
N ASN A 11 4.00 -10.82 -12.16
CA ASN A 11 3.36 -11.81 -13.01
C ASN A 11 1.95 -12.14 -12.54
N ASN A 12 1.66 -12.02 -11.26
CA ASN A 12 0.38 -12.35 -10.65
C ASN A 12 -0.35 -11.12 -10.12
N PHE A 13 -0.02 -9.94 -10.61
CA PHE A 13 -0.54 -8.67 -10.08
C PHE A 13 -2.07 -8.65 -10.03
N MET A 14 -2.72 -9.10 -11.08
CA MET A 14 -4.18 -9.11 -11.15
C MET A 14 -4.83 -10.10 -10.17
N LYS A 15 -4.06 -11.04 -9.66
CA LYS A 15 -4.52 -12.01 -8.67
C LYS A 15 -4.24 -11.57 -7.24
N LEU A 16 -3.43 -10.54 -7.04
CA LEU A 16 -3.05 -10.08 -5.69
C LEU A 16 -4.27 -9.72 -4.83
N PRO A 17 -5.33 -9.05 -5.35
CA PRO A 17 -6.49 -8.75 -4.53
C PRO A 17 -7.16 -10.00 -3.92
N TYR A 18 -7.01 -11.15 -4.56
CA TYR A 18 -7.56 -12.41 -4.06
C TYR A 18 -6.60 -13.15 -3.15
N GLN A 19 -5.31 -12.86 -3.24
CA GLN A 19 -4.28 -13.51 -2.45
C GLN A 19 -4.02 -12.81 -1.11
N VAL A 20 -4.30 -11.52 -1.05
CA VAL A 20 -4.08 -10.72 0.16
C VAL A 20 -5.30 -10.87 1.07
N ALA A 21 -5.12 -11.56 2.19
CA ALA A 21 -6.16 -11.68 3.19
C ALA A 21 -6.46 -10.33 3.84
N LYS A 22 -7.70 -10.15 4.33
CA LYS A 22 -8.19 -8.86 4.84
C LYS A 22 -7.32 -8.24 5.93
N HIS A 23 -6.65 -9.06 6.72
CA HIS A 23 -5.86 -8.61 7.87
C HIS A 23 -4.39 -8.98 7.75
N GLU A 24 -3.94 -9.33 6.55
CA GLU A 24 -2.55 -9.69 6.31
C GLU A 24 -1.87 -8.72 5.37
N ILE A 25 -0.57 -8.59 5.54
CA ILE A 25 0.28 -7.79 4.68
C ILE A 25 1.15 -8.75 3.87
N LEU A 26 1.20 -8.55 2.57
CA LEU A 26 2.07 -9.28 1.67
C LEU A 26 3.33 -8.46 1.44
N ALA A 27 4.46 -8.96 1.88
CA ALA A 27 5.75 -8.30 1.64
C ALA A 27 6.27 -8.70 0.25
N VAL A 28 6.59 -7.72 -0.57
CA VAL A 28 7.20 -7.93 -1.88
C VAL A 28 8.69 -7.72 -1.72
N THR A 29 9.46 -8.73 -2.14
CA THR A 29 10.91 -8.73 -1.97
C THR A 29 11.64 -8.56 -3.29
N LYS A 30 12.82 -7.96 -3.22
CA LYS A 30 13.75 -7.89 -4.32
C LYS A 30 15.13 -8.22 -3.76
N ARG A 31 15.77 -9.25 -4.33
CA ARG A 31 17.07 -9.75 -3.84
C ARG A 31 17.01 -10.12 -2.36
N ASN A 32 15.93 -10.78 -1.97
CA ASN A 32 15.67 -11.23 -0.58
C ASN A 32 15.48 -10.10 0.44
N LYS A 33 15.23 -8.87 -0.04
CA LYS A 33 14.92 -7.73 0.84
C LYS A 33 13.51 -7.24 0.57
N GLU A 34 12.77 -6.94 1.63
CA GLU A 34 11.45 -6.34 1.51
C GLU A 34 11.58 -4.93 0.94
N VAL A 35 10.90 -4.67 -0.17
CA VAL A 35 10.89 -3.36 -0.84
C VAL A 35 9.52 -2.72 -0.90
N MET A 36 8.45 -3.51 -0.76
CA MET A 36 7.08 -3.03 -0.76
C MET A 36 6.23 -3.86 0.17
N ALA A 37 5.13 -3.27 0.61
CA ALA A 37 4.08 -3.99 1.32
C ALA A 37 2.77 -3.82 0.55
N VAL A 38 2.05 -4.92 0.35
CA VAL A 38 0.74 -4.93 -0.28
C VAL A 38 -0.27 -5.39 0.76
N MET A 39 -1.34 -4.65 0.91
CA MET A 39 -2.39 -4.97 1.87
C MET A 39 -3.76 -4.63 1.30
N SER A 40 -4.81 -5.22 1.88
CA SER A 40 -6.16 -4.86 1.51
C SER A 40 -6.43 -3.40 1.87
N TRP A 41 -7.31 -2.75 1.10
CA TRP A 41 -7.72 -1.37 1.40
C TRP A 41 -8.38 -1.28 2.78
N GLU A 42 -9.13 -2.30 3.15
CA GLU A 42 -9.78 -2.40 4.46
C GLU A 42 -8.75 -2.37 5.60
N LEU A 43 -7.66 -3.13 5.47
CA LEU A 43 -6.59 -3.11 6.47
C LEU A 43 -5.92 -1.75 6.53
N TYR A 44 -5.64 -1.15 5.38
CA TYR A 44 -5.02 0.17 5.30
C TYR A 44 -5.85 1.23 6.02
N GLU A 45 -7.16 1.27 5.75
CA GLU A 45 -8.06 2.19 6.45
C GLU A 45 -8.07 1.95 7.96
N GLY A 46 -8.10 0.70 8.38
CA GLY A 46 -8.05 0.35 9.81
C GLY A 46 -6.77 0.82 10.49
N LEU A 47 -5.63 0.68 9.82
CA LEU A 47 -4.35 1.17 10.32
C LEU A 47 -4.36 2.69 10.46
N LEU A 48 -4.95 3.42 9.51
CA LEU A 48 -5.07 4.87 9.60
C LEU A 48 -5.93 5.31 10.77
N GLU A 49 -7.04 4.63 11.02
CA GLU A 49 -7.89 4.90 12.18
C GLU A 49 -7.12 4.70 13.49
N THR A 50 -6.34 3.63 13.57
CA THR A 50 -5.50 3.35 14.74
C THR A 50 -4.46 4.45 14.93
N LEU A 51 -3.79 4.87 13.87
CA LEU A 51 -2.81 5.95 13.92
C LEU A 51 -3.44 7.29 14.33
N GLU A 52 -4.66 7.55 13.91
CA GLU A 52 -5.40 8.76 14.28
C GLU A 52 -5.59 8.85 15.79
N VAL A 53 -5.85 7.72 16.44
CA VAL A 53 -5.98 7.65 17.89
C VAL A 53 -4.64 7.88 18.59
N LEU A 54 -3.53 7.42 18.00
CA LEU A 54 -2.19 7.48 18.57
C LEU A 54 -1.40 8.74 18.21
N SER A 55 -1.89 9.57 17.42
CA SER A 55 -1.42 10.49 16.41
C SER A 55 -0.21 11.40 16.58
N ASP A 56 0.53 11.47 15.46
CA ASP A 56 1.22 12.65 14.97
C ASP A 56 0.31 13.34 13.93
N PRO A 57 -0.18 14.57 14.17
CA PRO A 57 -1.11 15.24 13.27
C PRO A 57 -0.56 15.49 11.86
N LYS A 58 0.74 15.72 11.73
CA LYS A 58 1.36 15.94 10.41
C LYS A 58 1.34 14.68 9.55
N LEU A 59 1.69 13.56 10.16
CA LEU A 59 1.66 12.27 9.47
C LEU A 59 0.24 11.92 9.05
N MET A 60 -0.73 12.14 9.93
CA MET A 60 -2.14 11.89 9.62
C MET A 60 -2.64 12.73 8.47
N ASN A 61 -2.24 14.00 8.40
CA ASN A 61 -2.65 14.87 7.29
C ASN A 61 -2.13 14.34 5.95
N HIS A 62 -0.90 13.89 5.89
CA HIS A 62 -0.33 13.31 4.67
C HIS A 62 -1.07 12.05 4.24
N LEU A 63 -1.34 11.16 5.18
CA LEU A 63 -2.02 9.89 4.89
C LEU A 63 -3.46 10.10 4.48
N LYS A 64 -4.20 10.96 5.17
CA LYS A 64 -5.59 11.30 4.83
C LYS A 64 -5.69 11.96 3.47
N LYS A 65 -4.76 12.83 3.14
CA LYS A 65 -4.72 13.49 1.83
C LYS A 65 -4.56 12.46 0.71
N GLY A 66 -3.72 11.45 0.89
CA GLY A 66 -3.57 10.37 -0.06
C GLY A 66 -4.86 9.59 -0.25
N ILE A 67 -5.58 9.27 0.82
CA ILE A 67 -6.87 8.59 0.77
C ILE A 67 -7.92 9.46 0.06
N ASP A 68 -7.99 10.74 0.42
CA ASP A 68 -8.95 11.67 -0.19
C ASP A 68 -8.72 11.81 -1.69
N ASP A 69 -7.46 11.87 -2.11
CA ASP A 69 -7.11 11.92 -3.53
C ASP A 69 -7.61 10.67 -4.27
N VAL A 70 -7.51 9.51 -3.68
CA VAL A 70 -8.01 8.26 -4.25
C VAL A 70 -9.54 8.27 -4.30
N LYS A 71 -10.19 8.65 -3.21
CA LYS A 71 -11.66 8.71 -3.12
C LYS A 71 -12.27 9.74 -4.07
N ALA A 72 -11.57 10.82 -4.32
CA ALA A 72 -12.00 11.86 -5.26
C ALA A 72 -11.77 11.47 -6.73
N GLY A 73 -11.27 10.28 -7.00
CA GLY A 73 -10.96 9.84 -8.35
C GLY A 73 -9.74 10.49 -8.95
N ARG A 74 -8.90 11.11 -8.15
CA ARG A 74 -7.63 11.71 -8.58
C ARG A 74 -6.55 10.64 -8.66
N THR A 75 -6.84 9.63 -9.44
CA THR A 75 -5.88 8.55 -9.64
C THR A 75 -4.75 9.03 -10.54
N HIS A 76 -3.54 8.80 -10.09
CA HIS A 76 -2.36 9.08 -10.88
C HIS A 76 -2.01 7.84 -11.71
N SER A 77 -1.36 8.05 -12.84
CA SER A 77 -0.76 6.94 -13.58
C SER A 77 0.29 6.27 -12.70
N LEU A 78 0.60 5.02 -13.02
CA LEU A 78 1.62 4.27 -12.28
C LEU A 78 2.97 4.99 -12.32
N SER A 79 3.32 5.60 -13.45
CA SER A 79 4.56 6.39 -13.58
C SER A 79 4.58 7.58 -12.64
N GLU A 80 3.47 8.31 -12.53
CA GLU A 80 3.36 9.43 -11.59
C GLU A 80 3.51 8.97 -10.14
N ALA A 81 2.92 7.83 -9.81
CA ALA A 81 3.05 7.24 -8.49
C ALA A 81 4.52 6.90 -8.19
N TYR A 82 5.24 6.34 -9.15
CA TYR A 82 6.65 6.04 -8.99
C TYR A 82 7.48 7.30 -8.79
N GLU A 83 7.22 8.35 -9.56
CA GLU A 83 7.92 9.64 -9.40
C GLU A 83 7.71 10.22 -8.01
N ARG A 84 6.48 10.19 -7.50
CA ARG A 84 6.15 10.69 -6.17
C ARG A 84 6.85 9.93 -5.06
N LEU A 85 7.02 8.62 -5.24
CA LEU A 85 7.67 7.76 -4.25
C LEU A 85 9.20 7.74 -4.40
N GLY A 86 9.75 8.37 -5.43
CA GLY A 86 11.19 8.44 -5.63
C GLY A 86 11.81 7.17 -6.20
N PHE A 87 11.02 6.37 -6.90
CA PHE A 87 11.53 5.16 -7.57
C PHE A 87 12.02 5.44 -8.97
#